data_c9f829df0aea1b483e9f317cbf8a1403
#
_entry.id   c9f829df0aea1b483e9f317cbf8a1403
#
_cell.length_a   1.000
_cell.length_b   1.000
_cell.length_c   1.000
_cell.angle_alpha   90.00
_cell.angle_beta   90.00
_cell.angle_gamma   90.00
#
_symmetry.space_group_name_H-M   'P 1'
#
loop_
_entity.id
_entity.type
_entity.pdbx_description
1 polymer ?
#
loop_
_entity_poly.entity_id
_entity_poly.type
_entity_poly.pdbx_seq_one_letter_code
_entity_poly.pdbx_strand_id
1 'polypeptide(L)'
;TSWDDVKAYASWCALRPLTEMEFEKAARGGGAGTIKYPWGNTEPSTSTYPFDGATFSQYYANYNSSAGGPVNVGHYLSGDISRTNEQKGVSVYGVTDLAGNNWEHLINCQWPQVPENGDGTVMPPPSWPSVALGKGFRGGCWNDASSDLRVSDRDLAGYAIAVRTDGIGVRLCRTSP
;
A
#
# COMPACT_ATOMS: atom_id res chain seq x y z
N THR A 1 -0.60 1.63 12.93
CA THR A 1 0.77 2.02 13.34
C THR A 1 0.93 3.53 13.34
N SER A 2 1.88 4.09 14.11
CA SER A 2 2.33 5.48 14.00
C SER A 2 3.63 5.57 13.20
N TRP A 3 3.97 6.78 12.75
CA TRP A 3 5.25 6.97 12.06
C TRP A 3 6.48 6.65 12.91
N ASP A 4 6.40 6.92 14.21
CA ASP A 4 7.49 6.57 15.14
C ASP A 4 7.64 5.06 15.30
N ASP A 5 6.55 4.30 15.31
CA ASP A 5 6.59 2.84 15.28
C ASP A 5 7.28 2.33 14.00
N VAL A 6 6.94 2.93 12.85
CA VAL A 6 7.53 2.59 11.55
C VAL A 6 9.04 2.79 11.58
N LYS A 7 9.50 3.97 12.02
CA LYS A 7 10.93 4.28 12.13
C LYS A 7 11.67 3.32 13.06
N ALA A 8 11.11 3.09 14.24
CA ALA A 8 11.71 2.22 15.24
C ALA A 8 11.85 0.78 14.71
N TYR A 9 10.77 0.25 14.15
CA TYR A 9 10.77 -1.12 13.63
C TYR A 9 11.68 -1.26 12.40
N ALA A 10 11.63 -0.31 11.45
CA ALA A 10 12.49 -0.33 10.28
C ALA A 10 13.97 -0.29 10.65
N SER A 11 14.36 0.58 11.60
CA SER A 11 15.73 0.63 12.11
C SER A 11 16.15 -0.67 12.76
N TRP A 12 15.27 -1.30 13.57
CA TRP A 12 15.56 -2.55 14.26
C TRP A 12 15.78 -3.71 13.30
N CYS A 13 14.99 -3.82 12.24
CA CYS A 13 15.10 -4.93 11.28
C CYS A 13 16.00 -4.65 10.07
N ALA A 14 16.75 -3.54 10.09
CA ALA A 14 17.61 -3.10 8.99
C ALA A 14 16.86 -2.95 7.66
N LEU A 15 15.62 -2.47 7.74
CA LEU A 15 14.78 -2.07 6.61
C LEU A 15 14.59 -0.56 6.62
N ARG A 16 13.91 -0.05 5.62
CA ARG A 16 13.53 1.36 5.53
C ARG A 16 12.06 1.52 5.10
N PRO A 17 11.45 2.67 5.41
CA PRO A 17 10.16 3.01 4.84
C PRO A 17 10.23 3.04 3.31
N LEU A 18 9.13 2.65 2.67
CA LEU A 18 8.95 2.78 1.23
C LEU A 18 8.84 4.26 0.86
N THR A 19 9.39 4.66 -0.27
CA THR A 19 9.14 5.98 -0.83
C THR A 19 7.87 5.97 -1.69
N GLU A 20 7.26 7.14 -1.88
CA GLU A 20 6.09 7.28 -2.72
C GLU A 20 6.36 6.83 -4.16
N MET A 21 7.55 7.11 -4.69
CA MET A 21 7.93 6.69 -6.06
C MET A 21 8.12 5.18 -6.17
N GLU A 22 8.65 4.54 -5.13
CA GLU A 22 8.75 3.07 -5.09
C GLU A 22 7.38 2.42 -4.99
N PHE A 23 6.47 2.99 -4.19
CA PHE A 23 5.07 2.53 -4.16
C PHE A 23 4.44 2.62 -5.54
N GLU A 24 4.53 3.77 -6.17
CA GLU A 24 4.01 4.02 -7.53
C GLU A 24 4.57 3.00 -8.52
N LYS A 25 5.88 2.78 -8.51
CA LYS A 25 6.56 1.80 -9.36
C LYS A 25 6.10 0.37 -9.08
N ALA A 26 6.01 -0.01 -7.80
CA ALA A 26 5.56 -1.34 -7.40
C ALA A 26 4.11 -1.62 -7.84
N ALA A 27 3.27 -0.59 -7.80
CA ALA A 27 1.88 -0.68 -8.18
C ALA A 27 1.68 -0.66 -9.71
N ARG A 28 2.28 0.29 -10.43
CA ARG A 28 2.07 0.47 -11.88
C ARG A 28 2.96 -0.40 -12.75
N GLY A 29 4.12 -0.78 -12.27
CA GLY A 29 5.15 -1.31 -13.15
C GLY A 29 5.76 -0.26 -14.06
N GLY A 30 6.33 -0.70 -15.18
CA GLY A 30 6.87 0.18 -16.22
C GLY A 30 5.82 0.77 -17.17
N GLY A 31 4.53 0.52 -16.93
CA GLY A 31 3.43 1.00 -17.75
C GLY A 31 3.11 2.47 -17.46
N ALA A 32 3.35 3.35 -18.41
CA ALA A 32 3.07 4.77 -18.25
C ALA A 32 1.58 5.04 -18.04
N GLY A 33 1.22 5.51 -16.85
CA GLY A 33 0.08 6.39 -16.63
C GLY A 33 -1.36 5.86 -16.78
N THR A 34 -1.57 4.67 -17.33
CA THR A 34 -2.90 4.20 -17.73
C THR A 34 -3.55 3.21 -16.74
N ILE A 35 -2.78 2.69 -15.79
CA ILE A 35 -3.27 1.71 -14.83
C ILE A 35 -3.90 2.42 -13.63
N LYS A 36 -5.17 2.08 -13.36
CA LYS A 36 -5.92 2.66 -12.24
C LYS A 36 -5.58 2.01 -10.90
N TYR A 37 -5.49 0.69 -10.89
CA TYR A 37 -5.27 -0.13 -9.70
C TYR A 37 -4.01 -1.00 -9.89
N PRO A 38 -3.41 -1.53 -8.83
CA PRO A 38 -2.22 -2.37 -8.95
C PRO A 38 -2.38 -3.57 -9.89
N TRP A 39 -3.57 -4.10 -10.01
CA TRP A 39 -3.90 -5.24 -10.89
C TRP A 39 -4.33 -4.83 -12.30
N GLY A 40 -4.48 -3.55 -12.61
CA GLY A 40 -4.93 -3.08 -13.92
C GLY A 40 -6.02 -2.03 -13.87
N ASN A 41 -6.92 -2.05 -14.85
CA ASN A 41 -7.96 -1.03 -15.00
C ASN A 41 -9.36 -1.48 -14.55
N THR A 42 -9.52 -2.75 -14.20
CA THR A 42 -10.80 -3.28 -13.74
C THR A 42 -11.15 -2.68 -12.38
N GLU A 43 -12.31 -2.09 -12.28
CA GLU A 43 -12.81 -1.55 -11.00
C GLU A 43 -12.95 -2.70 -9.99
N PRO A 44 -12.55 -2.48 -8.73
CA PRO A 44 -12.73 -3.51 -7.72
C PRO A 44 -14.23 -3.78 -7.52
N SER A 45 -14.56 -5.04 -7.34
CA SER A 45 -15.92 -5.42 -6.95
C SER A 45 -16.23 -4.89 -5.57
N THR A 46 -17.42 -4.35 -5.37
CA THR A 46 -17.92 -4.05 -4.03
C THR A 46 -18.07 -5.35 -3.26
N SER A 47 -17.24 -5.54 -2.26
CA SER A 47 -17.34 -6.74 -1.43
C SER A 47 -18.37 -6.54 -0.34
N THR A 48 -19.46 -7.29 -0.41
CA THR A 48 -20.04 -7.80 0.84
C THR A 48 -19.12 -8.93 1.29
N TYR A 49 -18.37 -8.70 2.33
CA TYR A 49 -17.47 -9.67 2.92
C TYR A 49 -18.27 -10.84 3.49
N PRO A 50 -18.18 -12.05 2.96
CA PRO A 50 -18.61 -13.22 3.70
C PRO A 50 -17.40 -13.88 4.31
N PHE A 51 -17.31 -13.87 5.60
CA PHE A 51 -16.41 -14.69 6.39
C PHE A 51 -16.76 -16.20 6.32
N ASP A 52 -17.65 -16.60 5.44
CA ASP A 52 -18.22 -17.94 5.39
C ASP A 52 -17.46 -18.97 4.54
N GLY A 53 -16.27 -18.64 4.11
CA GLY A 53 -15.37 -19.60 3.45
C GLY A 53 -15.78 -20.07 2.06
N ALA A 54 -16.84 -19.58 1.47
CA ALA A 54 -17.47 -20.25 0.33
C ALA A 54 -17.65 -19.38 -0.90
N THR A 55 -17.04 -18.41 -1.28
CA THR A 55 -17.01 -17.86 -2.66
C THR A 55 -16.22 -16.54 -2.75
N PHE A 56 -14.94 -16.67 -2.88
CA PHE A 56 -14.06 -15.55 -3.26
C PHE A 56 -14.20 -15.20 -4.74
N SER A 57 -15.40 -15.06 -5.26
CA SER A 57 -15.54 -15.06 -6.71
C SER A 57 -15.08 -13.79 -7.42
N GLN A 58 -14.83 -12.66 -6.73
CA GLN A 58 -14.49 -11.43 -7.45
C GLN A 58 -13.79 -10.31 -6.65
N TYR A 59 -13.11 -10.56 -5.54
CA TYR A 59 -12.57 -9.49 -4.72
C TYR A 59 -11.07 -9.30 -4.92
N TYR A 60 -10.69 -8.13 -5.41
CA TYR A 60 -9.30 -7.77 -5.66
C TYR A 60 -8.66 -7.01 -4.49
N ALA A 61 -9.47 -6.46 -3.58
CA ALA A 61 -9.01 -5.68 -2.45
C ALA A 61 -10.02 -5.67 -1.30
N ASN A 62 -9.53 -5.47 -0.08
CA ASN A 62 -10.38 -5.19 1.09
C ASN A 62 -10.65 -3.69 1.15
N TYR A 63 -11.85 -3.28 0.77
CA TYR A 63 -12.29 -1.88 0.78
C TYR A 63 -13.81 -1.82 0.94
N ASN A 64 -14.34 -0.67 1.34
CA ASN A 64 -15.77 -0.46 1.58
C ASN A 64 -16.40 -1.62 2.35
N SER A 65 -15.64 -2.17 3.29
CA SER A 65 -15.95 -3.43 3.97
C SER A 65 -16.89 -3.20 5.13
N SER A 66 -18.03 -3.84 5.10
CA SER A 66 -18.94 -3.93 6.25
C SER A 66 -18.41 -4.85 7.37
N ALA A 67 -17.32 -5.57 7.13
CA ALA A 67 -16.73 -6.50 8.09
C ALA A 67 -15.98 -5.81 9.24
N GLY A 68 -15.74 -4.51 9.13
CA GLY A 68 -15.28 -3.70 10.25
C GLY A 68 -13.79 -3.84 10.60
N GLY A 69 -12.92 -4.20 9.65
CA GLY A 69 -11.49 -4.24 9.94
C GLY A 69 -10.58 -4.74 8.81
N PRO A 70 -9.27 -4.64 9.03
CA PRO A 70 -8.28 -5.19 8.11
C PRO A 70 -8.28 -6.72 8.14
N VAL A 71 -7.86 -7.32 7.02
CA VAL A 71 -7.63 -8.76 6.90
C VAL A 71 -6.13 -9.08 6.91
N ASN A 72 -5.81 -10.36 7.05
CA ASN A 72 -4.41 -10.81 7.01
C ASN A 72 -3.76 -10.47 5.68
N VAL A 73 -2.50 -10.06 5.71
CA VAL A 73 -1.70 -9.81 4.50
C VAL A 73 -1.71 -11.06 3.62
N GLY A 74 -1.92 -10.87 2.33
CA GLY A 74 -2.02 -11.98 1.37
C GLY A 74 -3.33 -12.78 1.43
N HIS A 75 -4.34 -12.27 2.13
CA HIS A 75 -5.64 -12.95 2.26
C HIS A 75 -6.22 -13.39 0.91
N TYR A 76 -6.10 -12.56 -0.11
CA TYR A 76 -6.62 -12.84 -1.45
C TYR A 76 -5.71 -13.74 -2.30
N LEU A 77 -4.51 -14.07 -1.81
CA LEU A 77 -3.64 -15.07 -2.43
C LEU A 77 -4.08 -16.50 -2.10
N SER A 78 -4.65 -16.69 -0.91
CA SER A 78 -5.14 -17.97 -0.45
C SER A 78 -6.42 -18.34 -1.20
N GLY A 79 -6.55 -19.55 -1.66
CA GLY A 79 -7.74 -20.03 -2.34
C GLY A 79 -7.45 -20.64 -3.71
N ASP A 80 -8.40 -20.54 -4.60
CA ASP A 80 -8.38 -21.18 -5.91
C ASP A 80 -7.18 -20.77 -6.77
N ILE A 81 -6.33 -21.73 -7.11
CA ILE A 81 -5.17 -21.53 -7.99
C ILE A 81 -5.57 -21.12 -9.42
N SER A 82 -6.82 -21.30 -9.80
CA SER A 82 -7.35 -20.90 -11.11
C SER A 82 -7.53 -19.38 -11.24
N ARG A 83 -7.47 -18.64 -10.13
CA ARG A 83 -7.66 -17.19 -10.15
C ARG A 83 -6.47 -16.48 -10.79
N THR A 84 -6.75 -15.48 -11.62
CA THR A 84 -5.73 -14.64 -12.24
C THR A 84 -5.05 -13.74 -11.20
N ASN A 85 -3.88 -13.21 -11.51
CA ASN A 85 -3.20 -12.23 -10.66
C ASN A 85 -4.08 -11.00 -10.39
N GLU A 86 -4.81 -10.53 -11.39
CA GLU A 86 -5.79 -9.47 -11.28
C GLU A 86 -6.84 -9.79 -10.22
N GLN A 87 -7.43 -10.98 -10.26
CA GLN A 87 -8.41 -11.45 -9.27
C GLN A 87 -7.84 -11.60 -7.86
N LYS A 88 -6.53 -11.69 -7.72
CA LYS A 88 -5.82 -11.74 -6.44
C LYS A 88 -5.34 -10.35 -5.96
N GLY A 89 -5.65 -9.29 -6.68
CA GLY A 89 -5.17 -7.95 -6.36
C GLY A 89 -3.66 -7.76 -6.49
N VAL A 90 -3.02 -8.57 -7.33
CA VAL A 90 -1.56 -8.62 -7.47
C VAL A 90 -1.09 -7.63 -8.53
N SER A 91 -0.08 -6.83 -8.23
CA SER A 91 0.55 -5.96 -9.21
C SER A 91 1.38 -6.74 -10.24
N VAL A 92 1.80 -6.07 -11.30
CA VAL A 92 2.63 -6.67 -12.35
C VAL A 92 3.95 -7.26 -11.82
N TYR A 93 4.43 -6.78 -10.69
CA TYR A 93 5.63 -7.32 -10.03
C TYR A 93 5.33 -8.39 -8.97
N GLY A 94 4.10 -8.83 -8.85
CA GLY A 94 3.71 -9.85 -7.87
C GLY A 94 3.49 -9.30 -6.45
N VAL A 95 3.40 -7.99 -6.27
CA VAL A 95 3.16 -7.38 -4.97
C VAL A 95 1.66 -7.35 -4.68
N THR A 96 1.27 -7.79 -3.49
CA THR A 96 -0.12 -7.85 -3.03
C THR A 96 -0.45 -6.73 -2.05
N ASP A 97 -1.73 -6.52 -1.82
CA ASP A 97 -2.24 -5.59 -0.81
C ASP A 97 -1.72 -4.15 -0.96
N LEU A 98 -1.42 -3.71 -2.20
CA LEU A 98 -1.08 -2.32 -2.52
C LEU A 98 -2.32 -1.41 -2.67
N ALA A 99 -3.51 -1.99 -2.55
CA ALA A 99 -4.77 -1.27 -2.64
C ALA A 99 -5.76 -1.84 -1.63
N GLY A 100 -6.30 -1.00 -0.77
CA GLY A 100 -7.17 -1.37 0.33
C GLY A 100 -6.44 -2.00 1.50
N ASN A 101 -7.17 -2.59 2.40
CA ASN A 101 -6.75 -3.19 3.65
C ASN A 101 -6.25 -2.14 4.65
N ASN A 102 -5.04 -1.61 4.47
CA ASN A 102 -4.49 -0.55 5.30
C ASN A 102 -3.78 0.50 4.44
N TRP A 103 -3.98 1.77 4.77
CA TRP A 103 -3.10 2.83 4.29
C TRP A 103 -1.66 2.52 4.65
N GLU A 104 -0.77 2.62 3.70
CA GLU A 104 0.65 2.34 3.92
C GLU A 104 1.43 3.62 4.14
N HIS A 105 2.12 3.70 5.29
CA HIS A 105 3.09 4.77 5.56
C HIS A 105 4.21 4.75 4.53
N LEU A 106 4.55 5.94 4.03
CA LEU A 106 5.68 6.12 3.12
C LEU A 106 6.35 7.49 3.28
N ILE A 107 7.52 7.62 2.70
CA ILE A 107 8.19 8.91 2.52
C ILE A 107 7.69 9.51 1.21
N ASN A 108 7.05 10.68 1.28
CA ASN A 108 6.47 11.29 0.09
C ASN A 108 7.53 12.02 -0.77
N CYS A 109 7.20 12.28 -2.04
CA CYS A 109 8.11 12.89 -2.99
C CYS A 109 8.41 14.39 -2.71
N GLN A 110 7.76 15.01 -1.74
CA GLN A 110 8.07 16.38 -1.31
C GLN A 110 9.26 16.43 -0.34
N TRP A 111 9.70 15.28 0.19
CA TRP A 111 10.86 15.22 1.07
C TRP A 111 12.15 15.42 0.25
N PRO A 112 12.96 16.45 0.56
CA PRO A 112 14.07 16.86 -0.32
C PRO A 112 15.18 15.80 -0.53
N GLN A 113 15.24 14.81 0.34
CA GLN A 113 16.24 13.75 0.26
C GLN A 113 15.71 12.47 -0.41
N VAL A 114 14.48 12.47 -0.90
CA VAL A 114 13.95 11.32 -1.67
C VAL A 114 14.50 11.40 -3.09
N PRO A 115 15.24 10.38 -3.56
CA PRO A 115 15.60 10.29 -4.96
C PRO A 115 14.33 10.23 -5.83
N GLU A 116 14.23 11.09 -6.82
CA GLU A 116 13.03 11.22 -7.65
C GLU A 116 12.77 10.02 -8.58
N ASN A 117 13.76 9.15 -8.74
CA ASN A 117 13.74 8.06 -9.72
C ASN A 117 13.24 6.71 -9.17
N GLY A 118 13.00 6.61 -7.87
CA GLY A 118 12.54 5.35 -7.26
C GLY A 118 13.50 4.17 -7.50
N ASP A 119 14.80 4.44 -7.58
CA ASP A 119 15.83 3.44 -7.89
C ASP A 119 16.30 2.63 -6.69
N GLY A 120 15.68 2.84 -5.53
CA GLY A 120 16.04 2.16 -4.29
C GLY A 120 17.25 2.74 -3.57
N THR A 121 17.74 3.91 -3.98
CA THR A 121 18.85 4.59 -3.30
C THR A 121 18.48 4.88 -1.84
N VAL A 122 19.38 4.51 -0.95
CA VAL A 122 19.12 4.54 0.50
C VAL A 122 19.10 5.93 1.06
N MET A 123 18.10 6.16 1.86
CA MET A 123 18.13 7.18 2.89
C MET A 123 18.32 6.51 4.25
N PRO A 124 19.53 6.51 4.80
CA PRO A 124 19.72 5.94 6.12
C PRO A 124 19.05 6.81 7.19
N PRO A 125 18.65 6.25 8.34
CA PRO A 125 18.34 7.06 9.50
C PRO A 125 19.60 7.91 9.87
N PRO A 126 19.47 9.17 10.28
CA PRO A 126 18.25 9.91 10.65
C PRO A 126 17.60 10.72 9.54
N SER A 127 17.93 10.48 8.28
CA SER A 127 17.42 11.28 7.14
C SER A 127 15.92 11.08 6.87
N TRP A 128 15.27 10.14 7.55
CA TRP A 128 13.83 9.96 7.42
C TRP A 128 13.05 11.13 8.05
N PRO A 129 11.92 11.50 7.47
CA PRO A 129 11.10 12.57 8.02
C PRO A 129 10.84 12.40 9.52
N SER A 130 11.15 13.39 10.31
CA SER A 130 10.89 13.38 11.75
C SER A 130 9.53 13.97 12.11
N VAL A 131 8.97 14.75 11.20
CA VAL A 131 7.73 15.53 11.38
C VAL A 131 6.71 15.20 10.27
N ALA A 132 5.59 15.89 10.30
CA ALA A 132 4.51 15.75 9.34
C ALA A 132 4.92 15.90 7.87
N LEU A 133 5.84 16.80 7.60
CA LEU A 133 6.33 17.01 6.23
C LEU A 133 7.21 15.85 5.79
N GLY A 134 7.03 15.41 4.58
CA GLY A 134 7.83 14.36 3.98
C GLY A 134 7.34 12.93 4.21
N LYS A 135 6.25 12.74 4.93
CA LYS A 135 5.58 11.44 5.07
C LYS A 135 4.12 11.54 4.67
N GLY A 136 3.52 10.42 4.37
CA GLY A 136 2.12 10.33 4.02
C GLY A 136 1.66 8.89 3.90
N PHE A 137 0.55 8.69 3.20
CA PHE A 137 -0.10 7.41 3.03
C PHE A 137 -0.50 7.18 1.59
N ARG A 138 -0.51 5.93 1.18
CA ARG A 138 -1.01 5.49 -0.12
C ARG A 138 -1.78 4.18 0.02
N GLY A 139 -2.61 3.89 -0.98
CA GLY A 139 -3.25 2.61 -1.17
C GLY A 139 -4.69 2.47 -0.68
N GLY A 140 -5.17 3.38 0.16
CA GLY A 140 -6.50 3.23 0.76
C GLY A 140 -6.56 2.19 1.87
N CYS A 141 -7.64 2.15 2.62
CA CYS A 141 -7.85 1.15 3.65
C CYS A 141 -9.22 0.43 3.52
N TRP A 142 -9.48 -0.47 4.45
CA TRP A 142 -10.63 -1.39 4.43
C TRP A 142 -12.00 -0.71 4.42
N ASN A 143 -12.13 0.52 4.88
CA ASN A 143 -13.40 1.25 4.92
C ASN A 143 -13.48 2.42 3.92
N ASP A 144 -12.48 2.60 3.07
CA ASP A 144 -12.47 3.66 2.07
C ASP A 144 -13.22 3.28 0.79
N ALA A 145 -13.46 4.25 -0.06
CA ALA A 145 -14.07 4.05 -1.37
C ALA A 145 -13.05 3.53 -2.40
N SER A 146 -13.52 2.99 -3.52
CA SER A 146 -12.65 2.52 -4.60
C SER A 146 -11.77 3.63 -5.22
N SER A 147 -12.18 4.90 -5.08
CA SER A 147 -11.37 6.05 -5.50
C SER A 147 -10.03 6.12 -4.80
N ASP A 148 -10.00 5.82 -3.51
CA ASP A 148 -8.84 5.95 -2.64
C ASP A 148 -7.83 4.80 -2.87
N LEU A 149 -8.29 3.72 -3.51
CA LEU A 149 -7.48 2.58 -3.90
C LEU A 149 -6.69 2.79 -5.19
N ARG A 150 -6.97 3.88 -5.92
CA ARG A 150 -6.29 4.15 -7.18
C ARG A 150 -4.81 4.42 -6.95
N VAL A 151 -3.98 3.87 -7.83
CA VAL A 151 -2.54 4.12 -7.79
C VAL A 151 -2.22 5.61 -7.91
N SER A 152 -3.08 6.40 -8.56
CA SER A 152 -2.92 7.85 -8.69
C SER A 152 -3.45 8.65 -7.51
N ASP A 153 -4.13 8.01 -6.55
CA ASP A 153 -4.66 8.74 -5.40
C ASP A 153 -3.53 9.25 -4.52
N ARG A 154 -3.58 10.54 -4.17
CA ARG A 154 -2.59 11.24 -3.36
C ARG A 154 -3.22 12.09 -2.27
N ASP A 155 -4.49 11.93 -2.00
CA ASP A 155 -5.21 12.77 -1.03
C ASP A 155 -4.54 12.76 0.35
N LEU A 156 -4.01 11.62 0.76
CA LEU A 156 -3.28 11.48 2.01
C LEU A 156 -1.76 11.38 1.87
N ALA A 157 -1.19 11.60 0.67
CA ALA A 157 0.24 11.47 0.44
C ALA A 157 1.11 12.48 1.21
N GLY A 158 0.52 13.60 1.66
CA GLY A 158 1.17 14.59 2.53
C GLY A 158 0.56 14.65 3.93
N TYR A 159 -0.29 13.72 4.29
CA TYR A 159 -1.03 13.77 5.55
C TYR A 159 -0.26 13.15 6.71
N ALA A 160 -0.26 13.83 7.83
CA ALA A 160 0.49 13.41 9.00
C ALA A 160 -0.45 13.11 10.17
N ILE A 161 -0.83 11.85 10.31
CA ILE A 161 -1.45 11.39 11.55
C ILE A 161 -0.35 10.93 12.52
N ALA A 162 -0.44 11.42 13.75
CA ALA A 162 0.47 11.02 14.82
C ALA A 162 -0.07 9.83 15.61
N VAL A 163 -1.32 9.45 15.40
CA VAL A 163 -2.00 8.41 16.19
C VAL A 163 -2.00 7.06 15.49
N ARG A 164 -2.07 6.01 16.30
CA ARG A 164 -2.29 4.64 15.81
C ARG A 164 -3.74 4.44 15.49
N THR A 165 -4.03 3.89 14.33
CA THR A 165 -5.37 3.46 13.92
C THR A 165 -5.31 2.06 13.32
N ASP A 166 -6.46 1.41 13.19
CA ASP A 166 -6.62 0.10 12.57
C ASP A 166 -6.60 0.15 11.04
N GLY A 167 -6.80 1.33 10.47
CA GLY A 167 -6.72 1.56 9.01
C GLY A 167 -5.31 1.90 8.50
N ILE A 168 -4.27 1.95 9.37
CA ILE A 168 -2.92 2.36 8.98
C ILE A 168 -1.91 1.26 9.28
N GLY A 169 -1.24 0.83 8.23
CA GLY A 169 -0.17 -0.14 8.24
C GLY A 169 1.16 0.42 7.71
N VAL A 170 2.06 -0.45 7.38
CA VAL A 170 3.35 -0.12 6.78
C VAL A 170 3.83 -1.23 5.86
N ARG A 171 4.48 -0.82 4.79
CA ARG A 171 5.30 -1.70 3.96
C ARG A 171 6.73 -1.19 4.02
N LEU A 172 7.63 -2.05 4.42
CA LEU A 172 9.05 -1.74 4.46
C LEU A 172 9.76 -2.36 3.26
N CYS A 173 10.88 -1.78 2.90
CA CYS A 173 11.70 -2.27 1.83
C CYS A 173 13.17 -2.37 2.25
N ARG A 174 13.92 -3.11 1.48
CA ARG A 174 15.37 -3.24 1.62
C ARG A 174 16.02 -2.60 0.41
N THR A 175 17.03 -1.82 0.64
CA THR A 175 17.90 -1.38 -0.47
C THR A 175 18.70 -2.56 -0.97
N SER A 176 18.75 -2.69 -2.29
CA SER A 176 19.71 -3.60 -2.93
C SER A 176 21.11 -3.14 -2.63
N PRO A 177 22.04 -4.05 -2.28
CA PRO A 177 23.45 -3.71 -2.14
C PRO A 177 24.04 -3.23 -3.47
#